data_dc20eec1e46b8bd58523f00e4429b746
#
_entry.id   dc20eec1e46b8bd58523f00e4429b746
#
_cell.length_a   1.000
_cell.length_b   1.000
_cell.length_c   1.000
_cell.angle_alpha   90.00
_cell.angle_beta   90.00
_cell.angle_gamma   90.00
#
_symmetry.space_group_name_H-M   'P 1'
#
loop_
_entity.id
_entity.type
_entity.pdbx_description
1 polymer ?
#
loop_
_entity_poly.entity_id
_entity_poly.type
_entity_poly.pdbx_seq_one_letter_code
_entity_poly.pdbx_strand_id
1 'polypeptide(L)'
;MSFSRVFTVMLSIFGTVSLLNGCVMSEEMKRIEIVKRAQKQRAEAGSTNLNGEQLFFRSCNTCHPSGRANMGPSLENLSTNFPDDASLKAYLRKGKGMMPAQPKEIINDQEMDNLVDYLRNLTFDK
;
A
#
# COMPACT_ATOMS: atom_id res chain seq x y z
N MET A 1 5.01 -58.80 -17.91
CA MET A 1 4.38 -57.48 -18.09
C MET A 1 5.29 -56.67 -18.99
N SER A 2 4.79 -56.26 -20.15
CA SER A 2 5.63 -55.72 -21.23
C SER A 2 6.18 -54.33 -20.88
N PHE A 3 7.47 -54.15 -21.00
CA PHE A 3 8.22 -52.88 -20.78
C PHE A 3 7.59 -51.70 -21.51
N SER A 4 6.95 -51.93 -22.63
CA SER A 4 6.21 -50.96 -23.44
C SER A 4 5.02 -50.30 -22.68
N ARG A 5 4.27 -51.07 -21.87
CA ARG A 5 3.11 -50.54 -21.15
C ARG A 5 3.50 -49.62 -19.99
N VAL A 6 4.61 -49.90 -19.30
CA VAL A 6 5.14 -49.08 -18.22
C VAL A 6 5.64 -47.75 -18.78
N PHE A 7 6.31 -47.76 -19.93
CA PHE A 7 6.80 -46.54 -20.58
C PHE A 7 5.67 -45.63 -21.06
N THR A 8 4.56 -46.20 -21.57
CA THR A 8 3.40 -45.42 -22.02
C THR A 8 2.68 -44.76 -20.84
N VAL A 9 2.55 -45.44 -19.71
CA VAL A 9 1.93 -44.90 -18.51
C VAL A 9 2.79 -43.78 -17.90
N MET A 10 4.11 -43.95 -17.85
CA MET A 10 5.02 -42.90 -17.37
C MET A 10 4.98 -41.65 -18.26
N LEU A 11 4.91 -41.78 -19.56
CA LEU A 11 4.82 -40.65 -20.49
C LEU A 11 3.51 -39.89 -20.32
N SER A 12 2.39 -40.59 -20.05
CA SER A 12 1.07 -39.97 -19.81
C SER A 12 1.04 -39.19 -18.51
N ILE A 13 1.65 -39.71 -17.43
CA ILE A 13 1.70 -39.02 -16.13
C ILE A 13 2.57 -37.75 -16.22
N PHE A 14 3.70 -37.81 -16.93
CA PHE A 14 4.55 -36.60 -17.11
C PHE A 14 3.85 -35.51 -17.93
N GLY A 15 3.09 -35.89 -18.95
CA GLY A 15 2.32 -34.96 -19.78
C GLY A 15 1.22 -34.24 -19.00
N THR A 16 0.49 -34.95 -18.15
CA THR A 16 -0.61 -34.35 -17.35
C THR A 16 -0.12 -33.40 -16.24
N VAL A 17 0.99 -33.71 -15.59
CA VAL A 17 1.61 -32.85 -14.57
C VAL A 17 2.12 -31.54 -15.17
N SER A 18 2.68 -31.56 -16.37
CA SER A 18 3.15 -30.36 -17.06
C SER A 18 2.00 -29.41 -17.46
N LEU A 19 0.84 -29.94 -17.84
CA LEU A 19 -0.33 -29.13 -18.20
C LEU A 19 -0.95 -28.42 -16.98
N LEU A 20 -0.96 -29.06 -15.83
CA LEU A 20 -1.51 -28.48 -14.60
C LEU A 20 -0.65 -27.31 -14.07
N ASN A 21 0.67 -27.44 -14.14
CA ASN A 21 1.59 -26.37 -13.72
C ASN A 21 1.53 -25.14 -14.65
N GLY A 22 1.30 -25.33 -15.94
CA GLY A 22 1.17 -24.22 -16.89
C GLY A 22 -0.07 -23.34 -16.65
N CYS A 23 -1.19 -23.93 -16.26
CA CYS A 23 -2.42 -23.18 -15.98
C CYS A 23 -2.31 -22.31 -14.72
N VAL A 24 -1.70 -22.80 -13.66
CA VAL A 24 -1.54 -22.05 -12.40
C VAL A 24 -0.61 -20.85 -12.60
N MET A 25 0.51 -21.04 -13.29
CA MET A 25 1.45 -19.96 -13.61
C MET A 25 0.82 -18.85 -14.46
N SER A 26 -0.07 -19.20 -15.39
CA SER A 26 -0.74 -18.21 -16.26
C SER A 26 -1.70 -17.31 -15.50
N GLU A 27 -2.44 -17.81 -14.53
CA GLU A 27 -3.36 -17.00 -13.70
C GLU A 27 -2.60 -16.08 -12.75
N GLU A 28 -1.52 -16.53 -12.15
CA GLU A 28 -0.68 -15.69 -11.30
C GLU A 28 -0.03 -14.55 -12.09
N MET A 29 0.46 -14.82 -13.28
CA MET A 29 1.00 -13.78 -14.18
C MET A 29 -0.04 -12.73 -14.56
N LYS A 30 -1.28 -13.15 -14.83
CA LYS A 30 -2.40 -12.20 -15.10
C LYS A 30 -2.68 -11.31 -13.89
N ARG A 31 -2.69 -11.86 -12.68
CA ARG A 31 -2.89 -11.08 -11.44
C ARG A 31 -1.78 -10.05 -11.25
N ILE A 32 -0.52 -10.45 -11.44
CA ILE A 32 0.64 -9.55 -11.35
C ILE A 32 0.52 -8.42 -12.38
N GLU A 33 0.11 -8.73 -13.61
CA GLU A 33 -0.06 -7.73 -14.65
C GLU A 33 -1.19 -6.75 -14.35
N ILE A 34 -2.32 -7.21 -13.82
CA ILE A 34 -3.43 -6.36 -13.38
C ILE A 34 -2.97 -5.40 -12.27
N VAL A 35 -2.22 -5.91 -11.28
CA VAL A 35 -1.68 -5.08 -10.21
C VAL A 35 -0.70 -4.03 -10.74
N LYS A 36 0.22 -4.42 -11.64
CA LYS A 36 1.16 -3.49 -12.29
C LYS A 36 0.45 -2.41 -13.12
N ARG A 37 -0.58 -2.78 -13.88
CA ARG A 37 -1.40 -1.83 -14.64
C ARG A 37 -2.12 -0.86 -13.73
N ALA A 38 -2.72 -1.36 -12.63
CA ALA A 38 -3.40 -0.51 -11.66
C ALA A 38 -2.42 0.46 -10.96
N GLN A 39 -1.21 0.00 -10.63
CA GLN A 39 -0.16 0.85 -10.08
C GLN A 39 0.29 1.92 -11.07
N LYS A 40 0.51 1.53 -12.34
CA LYS A 40 0.86 2.46 -13.41
C LYS A 40 -0.23 3.51 -13.65
N GLN A 41 -1.49 3.09 -13.72
CA GLN A 41 -2.62 4.01 -13.86
C GLN A 41 -2.73 4.99 -12.69
N ARG A 42 -2.47 4.55 -11.45
CA ARG A 42 -2.42 5.45 -10.29
C ARG A 42 -1.27 6.45 -10.37
N ALA A 43 -0.12 6.01 -10.87
CA ALA A 43 1.03 6.89 -11.08
C ALA A 43 0.80 7.88 -12.23
N GLU A 44 0.15 7.45 -13.33
CA GLU A 44 -0.13 8.28 -14.50
C GLU A 44 -1.34 9.21 -14.31
N ALA A 45 -2.35 8.79 -13.53
CA ALA A 45 -3.50 9.64 -13.20
C ALA A 45 -3.12 10.87 -12.38
N GLY A 46 -1.84 11.02 -12.06
CA GLY A 46 -1.39 11.97 -11.08
C GLY A 46 -2.18 11.75 -9.78
N SER A 47 -1.70 12.14 -8.66
CA SER A 47 -2.50 11.99 -7.46
C SER A 47 -3.91 12.55 -7.68
N THR A 48 -4.89 11.90 -7.14
CA THR A 48 -6.30 12.29 -7.24
C THR A 48 -6.61 13.59 -6.50
N ASN A 49 -5.60 14.41 -6.16
CA ASN A 49 -5.71 15.61 -5.33
C ASN A 49 -6.68 15.39 -4.15
N LEU A 50 -6.47 14.30 -3.44
CA LEU A 50 -7.27 13.97 -2.28
C LEU A 50 -7.17 15.09 -1.24
N ASN A 51 -8.28 15.38 -0.60
CA ASN A 51 -8.25 16.31 0.55
C ASN A 51 -7.57 15.65 1.76
N GLY A 52 -7.23 16.45 2.77
CA GLY A 52 -6.47 15.98 3.92
C GLY A 52 -7.18 14.89 4.72
N GLU A 53 -8.50 14.98 4.85
CA GLU A 53 -9.31 13.96 5.53
C GLU A 53 -9.26 12.61 4.81
N GLN A 54 -9.45 12.58 3.50
CA GLN A 54 -9.37 11.36 2.71
C GLN A 54 -7.98 10.73 2.78
N LEU A 55 -6.92 11.54 2.76
CA LEU A 55 -5.55 11.09 2.92
C LEU A 55 -5.31 10.50 4.30
N PHE A 56 -5.81 11.15 5.34
CA PHE A 56 -5.72 10.68 6.71
C PHE A 56 -6.40 9.31 6.87
N PHE A 57 -7.64 9.18 6.42
CA PHE A 57 -8.37 7.91 6.49
C PHE A 57 -7.68 6.80 5.72
N ARG A 58 -7.16 7.09 4.53
CA ARG A 58 -6.47 6.11 3.69
C ARG A 58 -5.14 5.63 4.28
N SER A 59 -4.35 6.55 4.85
CA SER A 59 -2.93 6.29 5.14
C SER A 59 -2.57 6.32 6.62
N CYS A 60 -3.38 6.92 7.48
CA CYS A 60 -3.04 7.20 8.87
C CYS A 60 -4.01 6.56 9.88
N ASN A 61 -5.30 6.53 9.54
CA ASN A 61 -6.37 6.19 10.48
C ASN A 61 -6.29 4.77 11.06
N THR A 62 -5.67 3.82 10.35
CA THR A 62 -5.47 2.44 10.85
C THR A 62 -4.61 2.43 12.12
N CYS A 63 -3.56 3.27 12.17
CA CYS A 63 -2.65 3.33 13.30
C CYS A 63 -3.03 4.45 14.30
N HIS A 64 -3.68 5.53 13.82
CA HIS A 64 -4.10 6.70 14.58
C HIS A 64 -5.62 6.92 14.41
N PRO A 65 -6.50 6.03 14.93
CA PRO A 65 -7.94 6.13 14.69
C PRO A 65 -8.51 7.47 15.18
N SER A 66 -9.02 8.29 14.26
CA SER A 66 -9.47 9.66 14.53
C SER A 66 -8.42 10.54 15.25
N GLY A 67 -7.13 10.29 14.98
CA GLY A 67 -6.01 10.98 15.64
C GLY A 67 -5.68 10.49 17.05
N ARG A 68 -6.41 9.52 17.59
CA ARG A 68 -6.20 8.97 18.94
C ARG A 68 -5.10 7.92 18.95
N ALA A 69 -4.58 7.62 20.15
CA ALA A 69 -3.57 6.56 20.31
C ALA A 69 -4.16 5.17 20.03
N ASN A 70 -3.40 4.36 19.30
CA ASN A 70 -3.63 2.93 19.11
C ASN A 70 -2.28 2.26 18.81
N MET A 71 -2.03 1.73 17.60
CA MET A 71 -0.69 1.27 17.20
C MET A 71 0.30 2.44 17.10
N GLY A 72 -0.17 3.64 16.78
CA GLY A 72 0.58 4.88 16.83
C GLY A 72 0.20 5.73 18.04
N PRO A 73 1.01 6.73 18.44
CA PRO A 73 0.69 7.66 19.53
C PRO A 73 -0.49 8.57 19.16
N SER A 74 -1.10 9.21 20.19
CA SER A 74 -2.08 10.28 19.97
C SER A 74 -1.46 11.45 19.21
N LEU A 75 -2.24 12.08 18.33
CA LEU A 75 -1.86 13.27 17.57
C LEU A 75 -2.25 14.59 18.27
N GLU A 76 -2.81 14.53 19.47
CA GLU A 76 -3.22 15.74 20.25
C GLU A 76 -2.08 16.74 20.45
N ASN A 77 -0.86 16.24 20.64
CA ASN A 77 0.32 17.07 20.87
C ASN A 77 1.13 17.34 19.58
N LEU A 78 0.50 17.23 18.43
CA LEU A 78 1.20 17.34 17.14
C LEU A 78 1.89 18.69 16.98
N SER A 79 1.22 19.79 17.35
CA SER A 79 1.77 21.15 17.26
C SER A 79 2.94 21.41 18.23
N THR A 80 2.94 20.72 19.38
CA THR A 80 4.07 20.79 20.32
C THR A 80 5.28 20.01 19.80
N ASN A 81 5.04 18.84 19.22
CA ASN A 81 6.10 17.98 18.73
C ASN A 81 6.68 18.46 17.39
N PHE A 82 5.88 19.13 16.58
CA PHE A 82 6.24 19.68 15.27
C PHE A 82 5.76 21.13 15.19
N PRO A 83 6.59 22.11 15.59
CA PRO A 83 6.17 23.52 15.67
C PRO A 83 5.89 24.14 14.29
N ASP A 84 6.46 23.61 13.24
CA ASP A 84 6.27 24.09 11.86
C ASP A 84 5.89 22.95 10.90
N ASP A 85 5.28 23.32 9.77
CA ASP A 85 4.80 22.37 8.77
C ASP A 85 5.94 21.66 8.05
N ALA A 86 7.07 22.31 7.89
CA ALA A 86 8.23 21.72 7.22
C ALA A 86 8.78 20.53 8.01
N SER A 87 8.88 20.66 9.34
CA SER A 87 9.31 19.59 10.23
C SER A 87 8.32 18.41 10.22
N LEU A 88 7.02 18.71 10.23
CA LEU A 88 5.98 17.68 10.14
C LEU A 88 6.01 16.96 8.79
N LYS A 89 6.11 17.69 7.68
CA LYS A 89 6.24 17.11 6.33
C LYS A 89 7.49 16.23 6.21
N ALA A 90 8.63 16.70 6.70
CA ALA A 90 9.88 15.93 6.69
C ALA A 90 9.74 14.62 7.49
N TYR A 91 9.07 14.67 8.64
CA TYR A 91 8.79 13.49 9.45
C TYR A 91 7.87 12.49 8.73
N LEU A 92 6.78 12.94 8.13
CA LEU A 92 5.85 12.12 7.35
C LEU A 92 6.53 11.49 6.13
N ARG A 93 7.37 12.25 5.43
CA ARG A 93 8.17 11.75 4.29
C ARG A 93 9.12 10.64 4.69
N LYS A 94 9.75 10.76 5.85
CA LYS A 94 10.75 9.81 6.33
C LYS A 94 10.12 8.58 7.00
N GLY A 95 9.01 8.74 7.70
CA GLY A 95 8.47 7.73 8.61
C GLY A 95 9.34 7.51 9.84
N LYS A 96 8.89 6.71 10.81
CA LYS A 96 9.67 6.34 12.00
C LYS A 96 9.18 5.03 12.62
N GLY A 97 10.09 4.08 12.82
CA GLY A 97 9.76 2.79 13.42
C GLY A 97 8.73 2.03 12.59
N MET A 98 7.56 1.74 13.14
CA MET A 98 6.45 1.07 12.44
C MET A 98 5.64 2.02 11.54
N MET A 99 5.80 3.33 11.68
CA MET A 99 5.14 4.31 10.83
C MET A 99 5.81 4.35 9.46
N PRO A 100 5.10 3.98 8.38
CA PRO A 100 5.70 3.95 7.05
C PRO A 100 6.00 5.35 6.52
N ALA A 101 7.06 5.47 5.73
CA ALA A 101 7.35 6.68 4.96
C ALA A 101 6.24 6.95 3.94
N GLN A 102 5.95 8.24 3.71
CA GLN A 102 5.00 8.71 2.70
C GLN A 102 5.76 9.43 1.56
N PRO A 103 6.38 8.70 0.62
CA PRO A 103 7.12 9.32 -0.48
C PRO A 103 6.17 10.03 -1.46
N LYS A 104 6.73 10.83 -2.37
CA LYS A 104 5.95 11.65 -3.32
C LYS A 104 5.09 10.83 -4.29
N GLU A 105 5.46 9.60 -4.54
CA GLU A 105 4.74 8.64 -5.37
C GLU A 105 3.45 8.12 -4.71
N ILE A 106 3.36 8.21 -3.38
CA ILE A 106 2.19 7.79 -2.58
C ILE A 106 1.32 8.98 -2.23
N ILE A 107 1.94 10.08 -1.75
CA ILE A 107 1.29 11.35 -1.40
C ILE A 107 2.13 12.45 -2.05
N ASN A 108 1.63 13.12 -3.09
CA ASN A 108 2.37 14.19 -3.74
C ASN A 108 2.51 15.43 -2.85
N ASP A 109 3.17 16.47 -3.33
CA ASP A 109 3.45 17.66 -2.51
C ASP A 109 2.16 18.42 -2.17
N GLN A 110 1.22 18.57 -3.11
CA GLN A 110 -0.07 19.21 -2.86
C GLN A 110 -0.93 18.41 -1.87
N GLU A 111 -0.96 17.11 -2.02
CA GLU A 111 -1.65 16.22 -1.08
C GLU A 111 -1.00 16.25 0.31
N MET A 112 0.32 16.36 0.37
CA MET A 112 1.03 16.50 1.65
C MET A 112 0.66 17.82 2.34
N ASP A 113 0.50 18.90 1.58
CA ASP A 113 0.02 20.18 2.12
C ASP A 113 -1.40 20.06 2.66
N ASN A 114 -2.31 19.45 1.90
CA ASN A 114 -3.69 19.18 2.33
C ASN A 114 -3.73 18.31 3.59
N LEU A 115 -2.88 17.27 3.66
CA LEU A 115 -2.81 16.38 4.82
C LEU A 115 -2.31 17.11 6.07
N VAL A 116 -1.27 17.93 5.94
CA VAL A 116 -0.72 18.70 7.06
C VAL A 116 -1.74 19.71 7.57
N ASP A 117 -2.44 20.41 6.69
CA ASP A 117 -3.52 21.32 7.06
C ASP A 117 -4.62 20.58 7.85
N TYR A 118 -5.07 19.44 7.36
CA TYR A 118 -6.04 18.61 8.07
C TYR A 118 -5.54 18.17 9.45
N LEU A 119 -4.29 17.70 9.55
CA LEU A 119 -3.69 17.28 10.82
C LEU A 119 -3.57 18.42 11.85
N ARG A 120 -3.32 19.65 11.40
CA ARG A 120 -3.29 20.86 12.26
C ARG A 120 -4.66 21.23 12.81
N ASN A 121 -5.71 20.93 12.05
CA ASN A 121 -7.09 21.27 12.38
C ASN A 121 -7.87 20.10 13.01
N LEU A 122 -7.20 18.97 13.32
CA LEU A 122 -7.84 17.86 14.02
C LEU A 122 -8.40 18.30 15.38
N THR A 123 -9.68 18.03 15.58
CA THR A 123 -10.36 18.25 16.86
C THR A 123 -10.50 16.95 17.62
N PHE A 124 -10.25 17.00 18.92
CA PHE A 124 -10.36 15.85 19.80
C PHE A 124 -11.50 16.14 20.79
N ASP A 125 -12.63 15.44 20.62
CA ASP A 125 -13.72 15.50 21.59
C ASP A 125 -13.23 14.90 22.91
N LYS A 126 -13.39 15.66 23.99
CA LYS A 126 -13.03 15.24 25.36
C LYS A 126 -14.09 14.34 25.95
#